data_b81d30f0da3c040d9fe8c59e98a2046d
#
_entry.id   b81d30f0da3c040d9fe8c59e98a2046d
#
_cell.length_a   1.000
_cell.length_b   1.000
_cell.length_c   1.000
_cell.angle_alpha   90.00
_cell.angle_beta   90.00
_cell.angle_gamma   90.00
#
_symmetry.space_group_name_H-M   'P 1'
#
loop_
_entity.id
_entity.type
_entity.pdbx_description
1 polymer ?
#
loop_
_entity_poly.entity_id
_entity_poly.type
_entity_poly.pdbx_seq_one_letter_code
_entity_poly.pdbx_strand_id
1 'polypeptide(L)'
;MAMDPVVLLAEELRATERSLRAAIQRYETDRSTANGETVNTLLASIKNLHRELTETQPTSALGASELVRLAAQRLPFSLARYADHFNQVADRLSIGRREHSDLIWLRAMRAAMRSGEQQGVKAAPLLQLAIAGAARPVVIFRSSGVPPEAMMDLPH
;
A
#
# COMPACT_ATOMS: atom_id res chain seq x y z
N MET A 1 13.10 16.76 -2.41
CA MET A 1 13.01 15.29 -2.28
C MET A 1 11.87 14.76 -3.14
N ALA A 2 12.14 13.71 -3.88
CA ALA A 2 11.09 13.06 -4.65
C ALA A 2 10.14 12.33 -3.69
N MET A 3 8.82 12.53 -3.87
CA MET A 3 7.80 11.82 -3.12
C MET A 3 7.78 10.35 -3.55
N ASP A 4 7.49 9.46 -2.62
CA ASP A 4 7.37 8.03 -2.90
C ASP A 4 6.26 7.79 -3.95
N PRO A 5 6.57 7.09 -5.05
CA PRO A 5 5.58 6.85 -6.11
C PRO A 5 4.35 6.09 -5.61
N VAL A 6 4.50 5.20 -4.63
CA VAL A 6 3.36 4.49 -4.03
C VAL A 6 2.44 5.45 -3.29
N VAL A 7 2.99 6.42 -2.57
CA VAL A 7 2.19 7.44 -1.87
C VAL A 7 1.38 8.25 -2.86
N LEU A 8 1.99 8.68 -3.97
CA LEU A 8 1.31 9.42 -5.03
C LEU A 8 0.17 8.62 -5.64
N LEU A 9 0.42 7.35 -5.97
CA LEU A 9 -0.61 6.46 -6.54
C LEU A 9 -1.75 6.20 -5.55
N ALA A 10 -1.43 6.04 -4.27
CA ALA A 10 -2.45 5.84 -3.23
C ALA A 10 -3.33 7.08 -3.04
N GLU A 11 -2.76 8.27 -3.11
CA GLU A 11 -3.52 9.53 -3.06
C GLU A 11 -4.43 9.70 -4.28
N GLU A 12 -3.91 9.40 -5.47
CA GLU A 12 -4.68 9.41 -6.71
C GLU A 12 -5.82 8.40 -6.66
N LEU A 13 -5.58 7.20 -6.14
CA LEU A 13 -6.60 6.18 -5.96
C LEU A 13 -7.73 6.68 -5.06
N ARG A 14 -7.40 7.26 -3.89
CA ARG A 14 -8.41 7.82 -2.98
C ARG A 14 -9.23 8.94 -3.62
N ALA A 15 -8.57 9.82 -4.38
CA ALA A 15 -9.25 10.90 -5.10
C ALA A 15 -10.21 10.34 -6.17
N THR A 16 -9.77 9.33 -6.92
CA THR A 16 -10.59 8.66 -7.94
C THR A 16 -11.77 7.92 -7.32
N GLU A 17 -11.57 7.26 -6.18
CA GLU A 17 -12.64 6.60 -5.43
C GLU A 17 -13.70 7.60 -4.93
N ARG A 18 -13.29 8.79 -4.47
CA ARG A 18 -14.23 9.85 -4.10
C ARG A 18 -15.03 10.32 -5.30
N SER A 19 -14.38 10.51 -6.45
CA SER A 19 -15.03 10.87 -7.71
C SER A 19 -16.03 9.81 -8.17
N LEU A 20 -15.67 8.54 -8.00
CA LEU A 20 -16.54 7.40 -8.33
C LEU A 20 -17.81 7.42 -7.47
N ARG A 21 -17.68 7.61 -6.16
CA ARG A 21 -18.86 7.70 -5.27
C ARG A 21 -19.80 8.81 -5.68
N ALA A 22 -19.26 10.00 -6.01
CA ALA A 22 -20.08 11.13 -6.50
C ALA A 22 -20.73 10.81 -7.85
N ALA A 23 -20.02 10.12 -8.75
CA ALA A 23 -20.55 9.72 -10.06
C ALA A 23 -21.67 8.67 -9.91
N ILE A 24 -21.51 7.72 -9.00
CA ILE A 24 -22.55 6.71 -8.70
C ILE A 24 -23.82 7.39 -8.18
N GLN A 25 -23.69 8.33 -7.26
CA GLN A 25 -24.84 9.09 -6.75
C GLN A 25 -25.58 9.85 -7.87
N ARG A 26 -24.83 10.47 -8.79
CA ARG A 26 -25.43 11.14 -9.96
C ARG A 26 -26.15 10.16 -10.87
N TYR A 27 -25.55 9.00 -11.10
CA TYR A 27 -26.16 7.94 -11.92
C TYR A 27 -27.43 7.37 -11.28
N GLU A 28 -27.45 7.24 -9.96
CA GLU A 28 -28.67 6.79 -9.25
C GLU A 28 -29.81 7.79 -9.38
N THR A 29 -29.50 9.08 -9.43
CA THR A 29 -30.48 10.16 -9.60
C THR A 29 -30.92 10.34 -11.07
N ASP A 30 -29.95 10.23 -11.98
CA ASP A 30 -30.17 10.38 -13.43
C ASP A 30 -29.37 9.27 -14.15
N ARG A 31 -30.08 8.25 -14.59
CA ARG A 31 -29.51 7.08 -15.30
C ARG A 31 -29.28 7.35 -16.78
N SER A 32 -28.73 8.52 -17.09
CA SER A 32 -28.33 8.86 -18.45
C SER A 32 -27.12 8.03 -18.89
N THR A 33 -26.97 7.85 -20.20
CA THR A 33 -25.80 7.19 -20.79
C THR A 33 -24.50 7.90 -20.40
N ALA A 34 -24.51 9.24 -20.41
CA ALA A 34 -23.35 10.05 -20.04
C ALA A 34 -22.89 9.78 -18.59
N ASN A 35 -23.82 9.70 -17.63
CA ASN A 35 -23.52 9.39 -16.25
C ASN A 35 -22.98 7.96 -16.09
N GLY A 36 -23.54 7.00 -16.83
CA GLY A 36 -23.06 5.61 -16.85
C GLY A 36 -21.66 5.50 -17.43
N GLU A 37 -21.34 6.23 -18.48
CA GLU A 37 -20.00 6.28 -19.09
C GLU A 37 -18.96 6.87 -18.10
N THR A 38 -19.34 7.90 -17.36
CA THR A 38 -18.47 8.49 -16.33
C THR A 38 -18.15 7.48 -15.25
N VAL A 39 -19.12 6.72 -14.76
CA VAL A 39 -18.90 5.65 -13.77
C VAL A 39 -17.96 4.59 -14.34
N ASN A 40 -18.17 4.14 -15.56
CA ASN A 40 -17.32 3.13 -16.20
C ASN A 40 -15.89 3.62 -16.40
N THR A 41 -15.70 4.87 -16.79
CA THR A 41 -14.36 5.48 -16.95
C THR A 41 -13.62 5.51 -15.62
N LEU A 42 -14.28 5.90 -14.53
CA LEU A 42 -13.69 5.94 -13.20
C LEU A 42 -13.35 4.53 -12.68
N LEU A 43 -14.21 3.55 -12.93
CA LEU A 43 -13.92 2.15 -12.59
C LEU A 43 -12.68 1.64 -13.33
N ALA A 44 -12.54 1.96 -14.60
CA ALA A 44 -11.37 1.58 -15.38
C ALA A 44 -10.10 2.26 -14.84
N SER A 45 -10.18 3.53 -14.45
CA SER A 45 -9.07 4.27 -13.84
C SER A 45 -8.64 3.64 -12.52
N ILE A 46 -9.58 3.26 -11.66
CA ILE A 46 -9.32 2.57 -10.38
C ILE A 46 -8.62 1.24 -10.64
N LYS A 47 -9.11 0.47 -11.59
CA LYS A 47 -8.48 -0.81 -11.96
C LYS A 47 -7.03 -0.65 -12.41
N ASN A 48 -6.75 0.40 -13.21
CA ASN A 48 -5.39 0.71 -13.65
C ASN A 48 -4.49 1.14 -12.48
N LEU A 49 -4.98 2.00 -11.59
CA LEU A 49 -4.23 2.43 -10.39
C LEU A 49 -3.90 1.24 -9.47
N HIS A 50 -4.84 0.34 -9.28
CA HIS A 50 -4.57 -0.89 -8.53
C HIS A 50 -3.49 -1.75 -9.18
N ARG A 51 -3.52 -1.89 -10.49
CA ARG A 51 -2.47 -2.62 -11.21
C ARG A 51 -1.10 -1.96 -11.02
N GLU A 52 -1.03 -0.65 -11.19
CA GLU A 52 0.22 0.10 -11.00
C GLU A 52 0.76 -0.05 -9.58
N LEU A 53 -0.12 0.00 -8.58
CA LEU A 53 0.26 -0.21 -7.17
C LEU A 53 0.83 -1.61 -6.91
N THR A 54 0.35 -2.64 -7.61
CA THR A 54 0.89 -4.00 -7.47
C THR A 54 2.26 -4.19 -8.16
N GLU A 55 2.69 -3.22 -8.94
CA GLU A 55 3.94 -3.27 -9.72
C GLU A 55 4.96 -2.22 -9.25
N THR A 56 4.55 -1.25 -8.44
CA THR A 56 5.39 -0.12 -8.04
C THR A 56 6.09 -0.40 -6.70
N GLN A 57 7.42 -0.37 -6.74
CA GLN A 57 8.23 -0.54 -5.53
C GLN A 57 8.19 0.73 -4.67
N PRO A 58 7.85 0.65 -3.38
CA PRO A 58 7.92 1.80 -2.49
C PRO A 58 9.37 2.19 -2.22
N THR A 59 9.61 3.48 -2.11
CA THR A 59 10.93 4.05 -1.81
C THR A 59 11.07 4.51 -0.36
N SER A 60 10.01 4.40 0.42
CA SER A 60 9.97 4.83 1.82
C SER A 60 9.13 3.88 2.68
N ALA A 61 9.30 3.99 3.99
CA ALA A 61 8.45 3.29 4.96
C ALA A 61 6.98 3.72 4.86
N LEU A 62 6.72 4.98 4.51
CA LEU A 62 5.37 5.48 4.28
C LEU A 62 4.72 4.80 3.07
N GLY A 63 5.45 4.62 1.98
CA GLY A 63 4.95 3.86 0.82
C GLY A 63 4.64 2.40 1.16
N ALA A 64 5.51 1.76 1.93
CA ALA A 64 5.27 0.40 2.43
C ALA A 64 4.00 0.34 3.30
N SER A 65 3.81 1.32 4.18
CA SER A 65 2.61 1.46 5.00
C SER A 65 1.33 1.55 4.15
N GLU A 66 1.36 2.36 3.09
CA GLU A 66 0.22 2.51 2.18
C GLU A 66 -0.15 1.18 1.50
N LEU A 67 0.84 0.40 1.10
CA LEU A 67 0.59 -0.93 0.51
C LEU A 67 -0.04 -1.90 1.52
N VAL A 68 0.39 -1.86 2.78
CA VAL A 68 -0.20 -2.68 3.85
C VAL A 68 -1.65 -2.29 4.09
N ARG A 69 -1.98 -0.98 4.10
CA ARG A 69 -3.36 -0.50 4.25
C ARG A 69 -4.25 -0.95 3.08
N LEU A 70 -3.74 -0.87 1.87
CA LEU A 70 -4.47 -1.34 0.69
C LEU A 70 -4.71 -2.84 0.74
N ALA A 71 -3.72 -3.62 1.20
CA ALA A 71 -3.87 -5.05 1.41
C ALA A 71 -4.96 -5.35 2.45
N ALA A 72 -5.02 -4.58 3.55
CA ALA A 72 -6.05 -4.72 4.57
C ALA A 72 -7.48 -4.56 4.01
N GLN A 73 -7.66 -3.63 3.06
CA GLN A 73 -8.96 -3.39 2.41
C GLN A 73 -9.37 -4.51 1.44
N ARG A 74 -8.44 -5.39 1.08
CA ARG A 74 -8.63 -6.43 0.07
C ARG A 74 -8.51 -7.84 0.62
N LEU A 75 -8.60 -7.97 1.93
CA LEU A 75 -8.54 -9.27 2.58
C LEU A 75 -9.73 -10.13 2.16
N PRO A 76 -9.50 -11.41 1.85
CA PRO A 76 -10.62 -12.35 1.67
C PRO A 76 -11.40 -12.49 2.98
N PHE A 77 -12.67 -12.89 2.88
CA PHE A 77 -13.55 -13.02 4.06
C PHE A 77 -12.93 -13.86 5.18
N SER A 78 -12.23 -14.93 4.82
CA SER A 78 -11.57 -15.81 5.80
C SER A 78 -10.48 -15.13 6.62
N LEU A 79 -9.92 -14.01 6.12
CA LEU A 79 -8.84 -13.26 6.76
C LEU A 79 -9.28 -11.87 7.25
N ALA A 80 -10.55 -11.51 7.08
CA ALA A 80 -11.07 -10.18 7.43
C ALA A 80 -10.82 -9.79 8.89
N ARG A 81 -10.78 -10.77 9.79
CA ARG A 81 -10.50 -10.58 11.23
C ARG A 81 -9.10 -9.98 11.49
N TYR A 82 -8.20 -10.06 10.54
CA TYR A 82 -6.83 -9.53 10.68
C TYR A 82 -6.68 -8.08 10.17
N ALA A 83 -7.76 -7.47 9.67
CA ALA A 83 -7.71 -6.11 9.11
C ALA A 83 -7.15 -5.08 10.09
N ASP A 84 -7.58 -5.14 11.35
CA ASP A 84 -7.11 -4.22 12.40
C ASP A 84 -5.61 -4.39 12.66
N HIS A 85 -5.12 -5.63 12.64
CA HIS A 85 -3.70 -5.89 12.82
C HIS A 85 -2.85 -5.34 11.65
N PHE A 86 -3.34 -5.51 10.41
CA PHE A 86 -2.71 -4.87 9.25
C PHE A 86 -2.61 -3.36 9.41
N ASN A 87 -3.67 -2.72 9.85
CA ASN A 87 -3.68 -1.27 10.08
C ASN A 87 -2.72 -0.84 11.19
N GLN A 88 -2.58 -1.62 12.26
CA GLN A 88 -1.59 -1.39 13.31
C GLN A 88 -0.16 -1.48 12.79
N VAL A 89 0.15 -2.49 11.97
CA VAL A 89 1.45 -2.64 11.32
C VAL A 89 1.71 -1.44 10.39
N ALA A 90 0.72 -1.05 9.60
CA ALA A 90 0.81 0.11 8.72
C ALA A 90 1.09 1.40 9.52
N ASP A 91 0.44 1.59 10.65
CA ASP A 91 0.66 2.76 11.53
C ASP A 91 2.11 2.80 12.05
N ARG A 92 2.65 1.66 12.50
CA ARG A 92 4.04 1.58 12.94
C ARG A 92 5.01 1.89 11.80
N LEU A 93 4.79 1.35 10.62
CA LEU A 93 5.62 1.63 9.44
C LEU A 93 5.58 3.11 9.05
N SER A 94 4.41 3.74 9.14
CA SER A 94 4.24 5.15 8.75
C SER A 94 5.06 6.11 9.61
N ILE A 95 5.33 5.75 10.85
CA ILE A 95 6.17 6.52 11.78
C ILE A 95 7.63 6.04 11.83
N GLY A 96 8.02 5.18 10.89
CA GLY A 96 9.39 4.67 10.77
C GLY A 96 9.76 3.55 11.75
N ARG A 97 8.80 2.99 12.47
CA ARG A 97 9.05 1.85 13.36
C ARG A 97 9.10 0.55 12.57
N ARG A 98 10.19 -0.16 12.69
CA ARG A 98 10.41 -1.47 12.06
C ARG A 98 10.53 -2.52 13.16
N GLU A 99 9.47 -3.26 13.37
CA GLU A 99 9.51 -4.42 14.25
C GLU A 99 9.71 -5.70 13.45
N HIS A 100 10.66 -6.51 13.88
CA HIS A 100 10.99 -7.78 13.22
C HIS A 100 9.78 -8.72 13.19
N SER A 101 9.01 -8.73 14.28
CA SER A 101 7.76 -9.48 14.38
C SER A 101 6.72 -9.09 13.34
N ASP A 102 6.62 -7.80 13.00
CA ASP A 102 5.70 -7.30 11.98
C ASP A 102 6.07 -7.84 10.59
N LEU A 103 7.36 -7.85 10.25
CA LEU A 103 7.82 -8.39 8.97
C LEU A 103 7.58 -9.89 8.85
N ILE A 104 7.80 -10.65 9.93
CA ILE A 104 7.51 -12.08 9.96
C ILE A 104 6.02 -12.32 9.77
N TRP A 105 5.20 -11.56 10.46
CA TRP A 105 3.75 -11.66 10.36
C TRP A 105 3.25 -11.33 8.95
N LEU A 106 3.73 -10.23 8.35
CA LEU A 106 3.37 -9.86 6.97
C LEU A 106 3.75 -10.95 5.97
N ARG A 107 4.92 -11.57 6.14
CA ARG A 107 5.37 -12.70 5.30
C ARG A 107 4.45 -13.91 5.43
N ALA A 108 4.05 -14.24 6.65
CA ALA A 108 3.12 -15.33 6.91
C ALA A 108 1.74 -15.06 6.28
N MET A 109 1.23 -13.85 6.42
CA MET A 109 -0.03 -13.45 5.81
C MET A 109 0.03 -13.45 4.28
N ARG A 110 1.12 -13.01 3.70
CA ARG A 110 1.34 -13.10 2.25
C ARG A 110 1.29 -14.54 1.76
N ALA A 111 1.96 -15.45 2.47
CA ALA A 111 1.96 -16.86 2.14
C ALA A 111 0.55 -17.46 2.20
N ALA A 112 -0.22 -17.11 3.22
CA ALA A 112 -1.61 -17.55 3.37
C ALA A 112 -2.50 -17.02 2.22
N MET A 113 -2.27 -15.79 1.79
CA MET A 113 -3.02 -15.19 0.68
C MET A 113 -2.67 -15.78 -0.68
N ARG A 114 -1.43 -16.20 -0.88
CA ARG A 114 -1.00 -16.83 -2.15
C ARG A 114 -1.78 -18.08 -2.49
N SER A 115 -2.17 -18.86 -1.50
CA SER A 115 -2.99 -20.05 -1.73
C SER A 115 -4.44 -19.71 -2.14
N GLY A 116 -4.89 -18.47 -1.92
CA GLY A 116 -6.22 -17.97 -2.25
C GLY A 116 -6.29 -17.02 -3.46
N GLU A 117 -5.19 -16.83 -4.19
CA GLU A 117 -5.12 -15.89 -5.34
C GLU A 117 -6.12 -16.16 -6.46
N GLN A 118 -6.63 -17.38 -6.56
CA GLN A 118 -7.65 -17.74 -7.55
C GLN A 118 -8.98 -16.98 -7.37
N GLN A 119 -9.16 -16.28 -6.26
CA GLN A 119 -10.36 -15.50 -5.97
C GLN A 119 -10.25 -14.01 -6.35
N GLY A 120 -9.25 -13.62 -7.13
CA GLY A 120 -9.08 -12.25 -7.61
C GLY A 120 -8.57 -11.26 -6.56
N VAL A 121 -8.11 -11.74 -5.41
CA VAL A 121 -7.58 -10.90 -4.35
C VAL A 121 -6.11 -10.56 -4.64
N LYS A 122 -5.85 -9.30 -4.96
CA LYS A 122 -4.50 -8.79 -5.26
C LYS A 122 -3.77 -8.25 -4.01
N ALA A 123 -4.04 -8.82 -2.86
CA ALA A 123 -3.40 -8.40 -1.60
C ALA A 123 -1.98 -8.95 -1.45
N ALA A 124 -1.73 -10.16 -1.93
CA ALA A 124 -0.41 -10.79 -1.80
C ALA A 124 0.71 -10.03 -2.56
N PRO A 125 0.51 -9.57 -3.80
CA PRO A 125 1.50 -8.72 -4.48
C PRO A 125 1.77 -7.40 -3.75
N LEU A 126 0.75 -6.75 -3.20
CA LEU A 126 0.91 -5.53 -2.42
C LEU A 126 1.78 -5.78 -1.18
N LEU A 127 1.56 -6.89 -0.48
CA LEU A 127 2.37 -7.27 0.68
C LEU A 127 3.80 -7.60 0.32
N GLN A 128 4.04 -8.21 -0.84
CA GLN A 128 5.39 -8.48 -1.31
C GLN A 128 6.18 -7.18 -1.48
N LEU A 129 5.61 -6.19 -2.12
CA LEU A 129 6.22 -4.88 -2.29
C LEU A 129 6.40 -4.15 -0.96
N ALA A 130 5.40 -4.19 -0.08
CA ALA A 130 5.46 -3.58 1.24
C ALA A 130 6.58 -4.15 2.09
N ILE A 131 6.73 -5.47 2.13
CA ILE A 131 7.79 -6.17 2.86
C ILE A 131 9.17 -5.78 2.32
N ALA A 132 9.33 -5.74 1.00
CA ALA A 132 10.58 -5.35 0.37
C ALA A 132 10.93 -3.89 0.69
N GLY A 133 9.95 -2.99 0.65
CA GLY A 133 10.15 -1.58 1.01
C GLY A 133 10.47 -1.39 2.49
N ALA A 134 9.77 -2.09 3.38
CA ALA A 134 10.01 -2.03 4.83
C ALA A 134 11.36 -2.66 5.24
N ALA A 135 11.84 -3.64 4.49
CA ALA A 135 13.11 -4.30 4.78
C ALA A 135 14.34 -3.48 4.37
N ARG A 136 14.18 -2.39 3.60
CA ARG A 136 15.30 -1.54 3.21
C ARG A 136 15.94 -0.89 4.44
N PRO A 137 17.28 -0.86 4.52
CA PRO A 137 17.95 -0.16 5.61
C PRO A 137 17.60 1.32 5.51
N VAL A 138 17.09 1.88 6.62
CA VAL A 138 16.89 3.32 6.73
C VAL A 138 18.27 3.95 6.85
N VAL A 139 18.70 4.66 5.82
CA VAL A 139 19.98 5.37 5.84
C VAL A 139 19.80 6.69 6.60
N ILE A 140 19.55 6.60 7.91
CA ILE A 140 19.39 7.74 8.80
C ILE A 140 20.67 8.57 8.86
N PHE A 141 21.82 7.94 8.65
CA PHE A 141 23.13 8.56 8.81
C PHE A 141 23.45 9.62 7.77
N ARG A 142 22.90 9.56 6.58
CA ARG A 142 23.13 10.56 5.53
C ARG A 142 22.49 11.90 5.83
N SER A 143 21.43 11.91 6.62
CA SER A 143 20.78 13.16 7.04
C SER A 143 21.50 13.88 8.18
N SER A 144 22.37 13.19 8.93
CA SER A 144 23.16 13.76 10.03
C SER A 144 24.54 14.25 9.61
N GLY A 145 24.93 14.04 8.34
CA GLY A 145 26.24 14.45 7.82
C GLY A 145 27.44 13.70 8.36
N VAL A 146 27.24 12.62 9.13
CA VAL A 146 28.33 11.79 9.66
C VAL A 146 28.76 10.81 8.58
N PRO A 147 30.05 10.82 8.15
CA PRO A 147 30.55 9.87 7.17
C PRO A 147 30.49 8.43 7.74
N PRO A 148 30.16 7.42 6.91
CA PRO A 148 30.13 6.03 7.35
C PRO A 148 31.45 5.55 7.96
N GLU A 149 32.57 6.07 7.49
CA GLU A 149 33.91 5.73 7.97
C GLU A 149 34.14 6.18 9.42
N ALA A 150 33.58 7.32 9.84
CA ALA A 150 33.67 7.81 11.22
C ALA A 150 32.93 6.92 12.22
N MET A 151 31.98 6.12 11.76
CA MET A 151 31.23 5.21 12.62
C MET A 151 31.95 3.87 12.83
N MET A 152 32.89 3.51 11.96
CA MET A 152 33.70 2.31 12.10
C MET A 152 34.78 2.44 13.20
N ASP A 153 35.16 3.65 13.50
CA ASP A 153 36.18 3.96 14.51
C ASP A 153 35.61 4.10 15.94
N LEU A 154 34.30 3.95 16.08
CA LEU A 154 33.66 3.95 17.40
C LEU A 154 33.89 2.62 18.10
N PRO A 155 34.33 2.62 19.37
CA PRO A 155 34.47 1.37 20.13
C PRO A 155 33.09 0.70 20.28
N HIS A 156 33.05 -0.55 19.94
CA HIS A 156 31.85 -1.39 20.06
C HIS A 156 31.48 -1.63 21.51
#